data_3789fe6e16658d1995c595283d90a065
#
_entry.id   3789fe6e16658d1995c595283d90a065
#
_cell.length_a   1.000
_cell.length_b   1.000
_cell.length_c   1.000
_cell.angle_alpha   90.00
_cell.angle_beta   90.00
_cell.angle_gamma   90.00
#
_symmetry.space_group_name_H-M   'P 1'
#
loop_
_entity.id
_entity.type
_entity.pdbx_description
1 polymer ?
#
loop_
_entity_poly.entity_id
_entity_poly.type
_entity_poly.pdbx_seq_one_letter_code
_entity_poly.pdbx_strand_id
1 'polypeptide(L)'
;QTGTLFFLGMFAGATLFGRIADRIGRRNVLLLTVGCDAVFGLASVFAPDIWSLMLLRFLTGMAVGGTLPVDYAMMAEFLPPRNRGRWLVWLEGFWAIGTIAIALTAWIAHLAGAAEPWRWIFAVAALPALIGIWLRLWVPESPMYLLRKGDEPGARAVVDRVLTANGAR
;
A
#
# COMPACT_ATOMS: atom_id res chain seq x y z
N GLN A 1 -10.58 14.93 14.17
CA GLN A 1 -11.55 14.78 13.09
C GLN A 1 -10.91 14.23 11.80
N THR A 2 -9.73 14.73 11.37
CA THR A 2 -9.02 14.23 10.18
C THR A 2 -8.63 12.75 10.28
N GLY A 3 -8.19 12.29 11.46
CA GLY A 3 -7.87 10.88 11.71
C GLY A 3 -9.09 9.96 11.65
N THR A 4 -10.24 10.41 12.17
CA THR A 4 -11.48 9.63 12.12
C THR A 4 -11.92 9.37 10.67
N LEU A 5 -11.85 10.40 9.81
CA LEU A 5 -12.18 10.27 8.40
C LEU A 5 -11.21 9.35 7.65
N PHE A 6 -9.93 9.38 8.01
CA PHE A 6 -8.94 8.46 7.47
C PHE A 6 -9.30 6.99 7.78
N PHE A 7 -9.63 6.67 9.03
CA PHE A 7 -10.04 5.31 9.42
C PHE A 7 -11.37 4.88 8.80
N LEU A 8 -12.33 5.79 8.67
CA LEU A 8 -13.58 5.51 7.93
C LEU A 8 -13.27 5.21 6.46
N GLY A 9 -12.38 5.97 5.85
CA GLY A 9 -11.87 5.70 4.51
C GLY A 9 -11.23 4.31 4.42
N MET A 10 -10.38 3.93 5.36
CA MET A 10 -9.74 2.61 5.40
C MET A 10 -10.77 1.48 5.44
N PHE A 11 -11.80 1.60 6.27
CA PHE A 11 -12.87 0.61 6.34
C PHE A 11 -13.61 0.47 5.01
N ALA A 12 -14.00 1.60 4.41
CA ALA A 12 -14.66 1.62 3.10
C ALA A 12 -13.75 1.04 2.01
N GLY A 13 -12.47 1.41 1.99
CA GLY A 13 -11.48 0.93 1.04
C GLY A 13 -11.23 -0.58 1.14
N ALA A 14 -11.04 -1.10 2.35
CA ALA A 14 -10.82 -2.53 2.56
C ALA A 14 -11.99 -3.38 2.03
N THR A 15 -13.22 -2.95 2.27
CA THR A 15 -14.42 -3.66 1.80
C THR A 15 -14.62 -3.55 0.29
N LEU A 16 -14.38 -2.38 -0.29
CA LEU A 16 -14.57 -2.11 -1.72
C LEU A 16 -13.47 -2.77 -2.55
N PHE A 17 -12.23 -2.45 -2.28
CA PHE A 17 -11.09 -2.92 -3.08
C PHE A 17 -10.79 -4.40 -2.87
N GLY A 18 -11.11 -4.97 -1.70
CA GLY A 18 -11.04 -6.41 -1.51
C GLY A 18 -11.93 -7.17 -2.51
N ARG A 19 -13.18 -6.73 -2.69
CA ARG A 19 -14.10 -7.32 -3.68
C ARG A 19 -13.68 -7.04 -5.13
N ILE A 20 -13.15 -5.86 -5.40
CA ILE A 20 -12.69 -5.48 -6.75
C ILE A 20 -11.46 -6.31 -7.12
N ALA A 21 -10.55 -6.58 -6.17
CA ALA A 21 -9.34 -7.37 -6.41
C ALA A 21 -9.63 -8.80 -6.89
N ASP A 22 -10.72 -9.38 -6.43
CA ASP A 22 -11.14 -10.71 -6.90
C ASP A 22 -11.66 -10.70 -8.34
N ARG A 23 -12.09 -9.56 -8.88
CA ARG A 23 -12.64 -9.41 -10.23
C ARG A 23 -11.62 -8.97 -11.28
N ILE A 24 -10.82 -7.95 -10.98
CA ILE A 24 -9.91 -7.31 -11.94
C ILE A 24 -8.44 -7.70 -11.75
N GLY A 25 -8.14 -8.48 -10.72
CA GLY A 25 -6.79 -8.93 -10.38
C GLY A 25 -6.19 -8.17 -9.22
N ARG A 26 -5.39 -8.89 -8.44
CA ARG A 26 -4.80 -8.34 -7.21
C ARG A 26 -3.71 -7.31 -7.52
N ARG A 27 -2.87 -7.60 -8.53
CA ARG A 27 -1.82 -6.67 -8.98
C ARG A 27 -2.40 -5.34 -9.44
N ASN A 28 -3.48 -5.37 -10.24
CA ASN A 28 -4.09 -4.15 -10.79
C ASN A 28 -4.69 -3.28 -9.68
N VAL A 29 -5.38 -3.91 -8.72
CA VAL A 29 -5.92 -3.18 -7.58
C VAL A 29 -4.81 -2.61 -6.71
N LEU A 30 -3.73 -3.36 -6.51
CA LEU A 30 -2.58 -2.92 -5.73
C LEU A 30 -1.93 -1.68 -6.37
N LEU A 31 -1.71 -1.69 -7.68
CA LEU A 31 -1.18 -0.53 -8.42
C LEU A 31 -2.12 0.67 -8.34
N LEU A 32 -3.43 0.43 -8.48
CA LEU A 32 -4.44 1.48 -8.39
C LEU A 32 -4.44 2.11 -6.99
N THR A 33 -4.51 1.31 -5.94
CA THR A 33 -4.60 1.81 -4.56
C THR A 33 -3.34 2.53 -4.13
N VAL A 34 -2.14 2.01 -4.45
CA VAL A 34 -0.88 2.71 -4.16
C VAL A 34 -0.73 3.98 -4.98
N GLY A 35 -1.18 3.97 -6.24
CA GLY A 35 -1.23 5.18 -7.08
C GLY A 35 -2.15 6.25 -6.48
N CYS A 36 -3.34 5.87 -6.06
CA CYS A 36 -4.28 6.77 -5.37
C CYS A 36 -3.69 7.31 -4.05
N ASP A 37 -3.04 6.45 -3.25
CA ASP A 37 -2.39 6.86 -2.01
C ASP A 37 -1.30 7.91 -2.26
N ALA A 38 -0.43 7.69 -3.24
CA ALA A 38 0.60 8.65 -3.62
C ALA A 38 0.01 9.99 -4.07
N VAL A 39 -1.00 9.96 -4.95
CA VAL A 39 -1.63 11.17 -5.47
C VAL A 39 -2.35 11.95 -4.37
N PHE A 40 -3.21 11.30 -3.60
CA PHE A 40 -3.98 11.97 -2.54
C PHE A 40 -3.10 12.35 -1.34
N GLY A 41 -2.06 11.54 -1.05
CA GLY A 41 -1.05 11.85 -0.04
C GLY A 41 -0.28 13.12 -0.39
N LEU A 42 0.23 13.22 -1.62
CA LEU A 42 0.90 14.44 -2.11
C LEU A 42 -0.04 15.63 -2.21
N ALA A 43 -1.26 15.45 -2.72
CA ALA A 43 -2.26 16.51 -2.78
C ALA A 43 -2.56 17.11 -1.40
N SER A 44 -2.47 16.31 -0.35
CA SER A 44 -2.69 16.75 1.04
C SER A 44 -1.66 17.78 1.51
N VAL A 45 -0.45 17.79 0.93
CA VAL A 45 0.59 18.81 1.22
C VAL A 45 0.14 20.21 0.78
N PHE A 46 -0.65 20.26 -0.30
CA PHE A 46 -1.10 21.50 -0.91
C PHE A 46 -2.55 21.87 -0.53
N ALA A 47 -3.14 21.17 0.44
CA ALA A 47 -4.51 21.44 0.87
C ALA A 47 -4.66 22.90 1.35
N PRO A 48 -5.58 23.71 0.76
CA PRO A 48 -5.74 25.12 1.09
C PRO A 48 -6.54 25.34 2.37
N ASP A 49 -7.42 24.40 2.72
CA ASP A 49 -8.33 24.49 3.85
C ASP A 49 -8.52 23.13 4.54
N ILE A 50 -9.16 23.17 5.72
CA ILE A 50 -9.38 21.97 6.52
C ILE A 50 -10.35 20.98 5.84
N TRP A 51 -11.30 21.47 5.06
CA TRP A 51 -12.31 20.62 4.40
C TRP A 51 -11.68 19.80 3.27
N SER A 52 -10.85 20.45 2.44
CA SER A 52 -10.09 19.75 1.40
C SER A 52 -9.12 18.74 2.00
N LEU A 53 -8.46 19.08 3.11
CA LEU A 53 -7.60 18.13 3.83
C LEU A 53 -8.39 16.95 4.37
N MET A 54 -9.57 17.16 4.93
CA MET A 54 -10.46 16.10 5.41
C MET A 54 -10.86 15.14 4.31
N LEU A 55 -11.26 15.67 3.15
CA LEU A 55 -11.61 14.87 1.98
C LEU A 55 -10.42 14.04 1.49
N LEU A 56 -9.25 14.69 1.35
CA LEU A 56 -8.03 14.01 0.93
C LEU A 56 -7.61 12.93 1.93
N ARG A 57 -7.78 13.14 3.23
CA ARG A 57 -7.55 12.13 4.27
C ARG A 57 -8.48 10.92 4.15
N PHE A 58 -9.75 11.16 3.85
CA PHE A 58 -10.70 10.07 3.59
C PHE A 58 -10.30 9.25 2.35
N LEU A 59 -9.96 9.92 1.25
CA LEU A 59 -9.54 9.26 0.01
C LEU A 59 -8.21 8.50 0.16
N THR A 60 -7.23 9.09 0.86
CA THR A 60 -5.97 8.41 1.21
C THR A 60 -6.26 7.19 2.09
N GLY A 61 -7.13 7.33 3.09
CA GLY A 61 -7.57 6.22 3.92
C GLY A 61 -8.20 5.08 3.09
N MET A 62 -9.07 5.42 2.14
CA MET A 62 -9.64 4.42 1.21
C MET A 62 -8.56 3.68 0.41
N ALA A 63 -7.58 4.39 -0.09
CA ALA A 63 -6.47 3.79 -0.84
C ALA A 63 -5.65 2.84 0.03
N VAL A 64 -5.22 3.30 1.21
CA VAL A 64 -4.46 2.48 2.18
C VAL A 64 -5.26 1.27 2.64
N GLY A 65 -6.54 1.45 2.98
CA GLY A 65 -7.43 0.36 3.39
C GLY A 65 -7.62 -0.69 2.31
N GLY A 66 -7.65 -0.27 1.04
CA GLY A 66 -7.71 -1.17 -0.11
C GLY A 66 -6.40 -1.94 -0.36
N THR A 67 -5.26 -1.35 -0.04
CA THR A 67 -3.94 -1.97 -0.21
C THR A 67 -3.73 -3.13 0.77
N LEU A 68 -4.09 -2.97 2.04
CA LEU A 68 -3.81 -3.94 3.10
C LEU A 68 -4.28 -5.38 2.79
N PRO A 69 -5.57 -5.66 2.51
CA PRO A 69 -6.02 -7.02 2.27
C PRO A 69 -5.39 -7.64 1.01
N VAL A 70 -5.09 -6.82 0.01
CA VAL A 70 -4.46 -7.28 -1.23
C VAL A 70 -2.99 -7.63 -1.02
N ASP A 71 -2.24 -6.81 -0.26
CA ASP A 71 -0.85 -7.08 0.10
C ASP A 71 -0.71 -8.39 0.89
N TYR A 72 -1.53 -8.58 1.94
CA TYR A 72 -1.51 -9.81 2.73
C TYR A 72 -1.85 -11.04 1.90
N ALA A 73 -2.85 -10.93 1.02
CA ALA A 73 -3.25 -12.02 0.15
C ALA A 73 -2.14 -12.39 -0.84
N MET A 74 -1.51 -11.39 -1.47
CA MET A 74 -0.38 -11.64 -2.38
C MET A 74 0.82 -12.23 -1.65
N MET A 75 1.24 -11.65 -0.52
CA MET A 75 2.33 -12.21 0.29
C MET A 75 2.06 -13.67 0.67
N ALA A 76 0.81 -13.99 1.08
CA ALA A 76 0.44 -15.34 1.47
C ALA A 76 0.53 -16.35 0.31
N GLU A 77 0.38 -15.91 -0.94
CA GLU A 77 0.50 -16.78 -2.13
C GLU A 77 1.93 -17.04 -2.56
N PHE A 78 2.81 -16.04 -2.42
CA PHE A 78 4.22 -16.16 -2.84
C PHE A 78 5.14 -16.74 -1.76
N LEU A 79 4.72 -16.72 -0.49
CA LEU A 79 5.55 -17.21 0.62
C LEU A 79 5.34 -18.70 0.89
N PRO A 80 6.43 -19.45 1.17
CA PRO A 80 6.35 -20.83 1.61
C PRO A 80 5.51 -20.99 2.89
N PRO A 81 4.66 -22.01 3.00
CA PRO A 81 3.80 -22.22 4.19
C PRO A 81 4.57 -22.25 5.51
N ARG A 82 5.78 -22.83 5.51
CA ARG A 82 6.61 -23.03 6.69
C ARG A 82 7.02 -21.73 7.40
N ASN A 83 7.24 -20.64 6.65
CA ASN A 83 7.76 -19.38 7.19
C ASN A 83 6.81 -18.18 6.98
N ARG A 84 5.60 -18.42 6.46
CA ARG A 84 4.63 -17.38 6.11
C ARG A 84 4.33 -16.42 7.27
N GLY A 85 4.04 -16.98 8.46
CA GLY A 85 3.74 -16.15 9.64
C GLY A 85 4.90 -15.24 10.03
N ARG A 86 6.14 -15.70 9.96
CA ARG A 86 7.32 -14.88 10.28
C ARG A 86 7.46 -13.70 9.30
N TRP A 87 7.26 -13.91 8.02
CA TRP A 87 7.33 -12.86 7.02
C TRP A 87 6.19 -11.84 7.15
N LEU A 88 4.98 -12.28 7.51
CA LEU A 88 3.86 -11.38 7.78
C LEU A 88 4.13 -10.50 9.01
N VAL A 89 4.75 -11.04 10.06
CA VAL A 89 5.17 -10.24 11.23
C VAL A 89 6.25 -9.22 10.85
N TRP A 90 7.20 -9.58 9.99
CA TRP A 90 8.18 -8.62 9.48
C TRP A 90 7.53 -7.50 8.67
N LEU A 91 6.50 -7.80 7.89
CA LEU A 91 5.72 -6.80 7.16
C LEU A 91 5.12 -5.76 8.11
N GLU A 92 4.54 -6.20 9.22
CA GLU A 92 4.03 -5.29 10.26
C GLU A 92 5.15 -4.45 10.91
N GLY A 93 6.35 -5.01 11.03
CA GLY A 93 7.52 -4.27 11.53
C GLY A 93 7.85 -3.03 10.71
N PHE A 94 7.65 -3.05 9.40
CA PHE A 94 7.86 -1.86 8.55
C PHE A 94 6.89 -0.73 8.87
N TRP A 95 5.69 -1.02 9.35
CA TRP A 95 4.78 0.02 9.83
C TRP A 95 5.34 0.76 11.03
N ALA A 96 5.94 0.04 11.98
CA ALA A 96 6.59 0.66 13.13
C ALA A 96 7.74 1.58 12.69
N ILE A 97 8.56 1.16 11.73
CA ILE A 97 9.64 1.98 11.15
C ILE A 97 9.06 3.25 10.50
N GLY A 98 7.99 3.13 9.72
CA GLY A 98 7.29 4.26 9.12
C GLY A 98 6.76 5.25 10.17
N THR A 99 6.17 4.74 11.23
CA THR A 99 5.66 5.56 12.35
C THR A 99 6.79 6.33 13.04
N ILE A 100 7.93 5.70 13.28
CA ILE A 100 9.12 6.35 13.85
C ILE A 100 9.64 7.44 12.91
N ALA A 101 9.73 7.18 11.61
CA ALA A 101 10.18 8.16 10.63
C ALA A 101 9.29 9.41 10.60
N ILE A 102 7.96 9.22 10.65
CA ILE A 102 6.98 10.31 10.72
C ILE A 102 7.11 11.10 12.04
N ALA A 103 7.26 10.41 13.17
CA ALA A 103 7.45 11.07 14.47
C ALA A 103 8.72 11.90 14.50
N LEU A 104 9.83 11.38 13.97
CA LEU A 104 11.09 12.12 13.84
C LEU A 104 10.95 13.33 12.91
N THR A 105 10.25 13.19 11.80
CA THR A 105 9.98 14.31 10.88
C THR A 105 9.20 15.42 11.58
N ALA A 106 8.16 15.07 12.33
CA ALA A 106 7.37 16.02 13.09
C ALA A 106 8.22 16.75 14.13
N TRP A 107 9.07 16.02 14.85
CA TRP A 107 9.96 16.57 15.85
C TRP A 107 11.00 17.52 15.25
N ILE A 108 11.66 17.10 14.17
CA ILE A 108 12.67 17.93 13.46
C ILE A 108 12.01 19.20 12.90
N ALA A 109 10.84 19.08 12.26
CA ALA A 109 10.11 20.23 11.71
C ALA A 109 9.71 21.23 12.80
N HIS A 110 9.35 20.74 13.99
CA HIS A 110 9.07 21.57 15.16
C HIS A 110 10.32 22.30 15.68
N LEU A 111 11.43 21.58 15.84
CA LEU A 111 12.71 22.17 16.27
C LEU A 111 13.25 23.21 15.28
N ALA A 112 13.06 22.98 14.00
CA ALA A 112 13.45 23.90 12.93
C ALA A 112 12.57 25.15 12.84
N GLY A 113 11.51 25.25 13.65
CA GLY A 113 10.59 26.39 13.63
C GLY A 113 9.79 26.51 12.33
N ALA A 114 9.52 25.39 11.66
CA ALA A 114 8.75 25.40 10.41
C ALA A 114 7.36 26.02 10.62
N ALA A 115 6.94 26.92 9.73
CA ALA A 115 5.66 27.61 9.83
C ALA A 115 4.46 26.65 9.74
N GLU A 116 4.59 25.58 8.97
CA GLU A 116 3.55 24.57 8.78
C GLU A 116 4.14 23.15 8.88
N PRO A 117 4.43 22.65 10.10
CA PRO A 117 5.11 21.36 10.30
C PRO A 117 4.34 20.17 9.72
N TRP A 118 3.02 20.25 9.67
CA TRP A 118 2.15 19.20 9.14
C TRP A 118 2.37 18.90 7.65
N ARG A 119 2.77 19.90 6.85
CA ARG A 119 3.07 19.69 5.43
C ARG A 119 4.29 18.80 5.23
N TRP A 120 5.32 18.95 6.06
CA TRP A 120 6.50 18.11 6.03
C TRP A 120 6.17 16.65 6.35
N ILE A 121 5.28 16.44 7.32
CA ILE A 121 4.80 15.11 7.69
C ILE A 121 4.14 14.43 6.47
N PHE A 122 3.25 15.11 5.77
CA PHE A 122 2.59 14.54 4.59
C PHE A 122 3.53 14.35 3.40
N ALA A 123 4.47 15.27 3.19
CA ALA A 123 5.47 15.14 2.14
C ALA A 123 6.35 13.88 2.35
N VAL A 124 6.85 13.68 3.57
CA VAL A 124 7.66 12.50 3.91
C VAL A 124 6.82 11.23 3.87
N ALA A 125 5.56 11.27 4.32
CA ALA A 125 4.66 10.10 4.27
C ALA A 125 4.32 9.67 2.84
N ALA A 126 4.32 10.59 1.86
CA ALA A 126 4.04 10.27 0.47
C ALA A 126 5.24 9.62 -0.26
N LEU A 127 6.48 9.81 0.20
CA LEU A 127 7.67 9.25 -0.45
C LEU A 127 7.64 7.73 -0.59
N PRO A 128 7.32 6.93 0.46
CA PRO A 128 7.24 5.48 0.34
C PRO A 128 6.21 5.01 -0.68
N ALA A 129 5.09 5.74 -0.83
CA ALA A 129 4.06 5.40 -1.81
C ALA A 129 4.57 5.57 -3.24
N LEU A 130 5.34 6.64 -3.53
CA LEU A 130 5.98 6.86 -4.83
C LEU A 130 6.99 5.75 -5.17
N ILE A 131 7.84 5.39 -4.20
CA ILE A 131 8.79 4.27 -4.35
C ILE A 131 8.02 2.96 -4.53
N GLY A 132 6.95 2.78 -3.76
CA GLY A 132 6.08 1.61 -3.81
C GLY A 132 5.45 1.39 -5.19
N ILE A 133 5.03 2.44 -5.88
CA ILE A 133 4.53 2.34 -7.26
C ILE A 133 5.60 1.74 -8.17
N TRP A 134 6.80 2.29 -8.13
CA TRP A 134 7.90 1.81 -8.97
C TRP A 134 8.24 0.34 -8.70
N LEU A 135 8.38 -0.06 -7.45
CA LEU A 135 8.68 -1.44 -7.07
C LEU A 135 7.56 -2.41 -7.51
N ARG A 136 6.29 -2.00 -7.38
CA ARG A 136 5.14 -2.85 -7.69
C ARG A 136 4.88 -3.05 -9.18
N LEU A 137 5.42 -2.21 -10.04
CA LEU A 137 5.41 -2.46 -11.48
C LEU A 137 6.13 -3.77 -11.85
N TRP A 138 7.09 -4.20 -11.03
CA TRP A 138 7.87 -5.43 -11.24
C TRP A 138 7.21 -6.68 -10.63
N VAL A 139 6.22 -6.52 -9.77
CA VAL A 139 5.51 -7.65 -9.14
C VAL A 139 4.60 -8.31 -10.16
N PRO A 140 4.71 -9.64 -10.38
CA PRO A 140 3.83 -10.38 -11.28
C PRO A 140 2.41 -10.50 -10.71
N GLU A 141 1.44 -10.84 -11.56
CA GLU A 141 0.06 -11.12 -11.12
C GLU A 141 0.03 -12.42 -10.28
N SER A 142 -0.98 -12.53 -9.43
CA SER A 142 -1.22 -13.69 -8.59
C SER A 142 -1.45 -14.97 -9.43
N PRO A 143 -0.69 -16.06 -9.21
CA PRO A 143 -0.93 -17.33 -9.87
C PRO A 143 -2.34 -17.87 -9.62
N MET A 144 -2.88 -17.69 -8.42
CA MET A 144 -4.24 -18.13 -8.06
C MET A 144 -5.33 -17.36 -8.83
N TYR A 145 -5.10 -16.06 -9.04
CA TYR A 145 -6.01 -15.26 -9.88
C TYR A 145 -6.01 -15.72 -11.34
N LEU A 146 -4.82 -15.96 -11.91
CA LEU A 146 -4.67 -16.46 -13.28
C LEU A 146 -5.35 -17.82 -13.46
N LEU A 147 -5.20 -18.75 -12.51
CA LEU A 147 -5.88 -20.04 -12.52
C LEU A 147 -7.40 -19.90 -12.50
N ARG A 148 -7.95 -19.01 -11.65
CA ARG A 148 -9.40 -18.74 -11.60
C ARG A 148 -9.94 -18.17 -12.91
N LYS A 149 -9.11 -17.45 -13.65
CA LYS A 149 -9.46 -16.87 -14.95
C LYS A 149 -9.31 -17.88 -16.11
N GLY A 150 -8.78 -19.07 -15.83
CA GLY A 150 -8.53 -20.11 -16.83
C GLY A 150 -7.23 -19.95 -17.61
N ASP A 151 -6.35 -19.02 -17.18
CA ASP A 151 -5.02 -18.81 -17.78
C ASP A 151 -3.97 -19.68 -17.07
N GLU A 152 -4.03 -21.00 -17.30
CA GLU A 152 -3.04 -21.94 -16.79
C GLU A 152 -1.62 -21.67 -17.28
N PRO A 153 -1.39 -21.36 -18.59
CA PRO A 153 -0.05 -21.07 -19.08
C PRO A 153 0.57 -19.85 -18.37
N GLY A 154 -0.21 -18.78 -18.17
CA GLY A 154 0.22 -17.58 -17.45
C GLY A 154 0.57 -17.88 -15.98
N ALA A 155 -0.25 -18.67 -15.31
CA ALA A 155 0.01 -19.08 -13.93
C ALA A 155 1.31 -19.88 -13.78
N ARG A 156 1.54 -20.85 -14.70
CA ARG A 156 2.79 -21.64 -14.74
C ARG A 156 4.01 -20.75 -14.98
N ALA A 157 3.93 -19.82 -15.93
CA ALA A 157 5.03 -18.90 -16.24
C ALA A 157 5.43 -18.03 -15.03
N VAL A 158 4.49 -17.59 -14.20
CA VAL A 158 4.77 -16.85 -12.96
C VAL A 158 5.47 -17.75 -11.96
N VAL A 159 4.99 -18.98 -11.74
CA VAL A 159 5.60 -19.93 -10.82
C VAL A 159 7.03 -20.27 -11.25
N ASP A 160 7.25 -20.56 -12.54
CA ASP A 160 8.57 -20.88 -13.08
C ASP A 160 9.56 -19.70 -12.92
N ARG A 161 9.08 -18.45 -13.14
CA ARG A 161 9.89 -17.25 -12.89
C ARG A 161 10.33 -17.16 -11.44
N VAL A 162 9.42 -17.42 -10.49
CA VAL A 162 9.72 -17.35 -9.06
C VAL A 162 10.68 -18.48 -8.67
N LEU A 163 10.47 -19.71 -9.16
CA LEU A 163 11.36 -20.83 -8.89
C LEU A 163 12.77 -20.58 -9.43
N THR A 164 12.87 -20.07 -10.66
CA THR A 164 14.15 -19.74 -11.29
C THR A 164 14.89 -18.64 -10.51
N ALA A 165 14.17 -17.61 -10.07
CA ALA A 165 14.75 -16.52 -9.28
C ALA A 165 15.26 -17.00 -7.90
N ASN A 166 14.63 -18.03 -7.33
CA ASN A 166 15.04 -18.63 -6.06
C ASN A 166 16.08 -19.78 -6.18
N GLY A 167 16.59 -20.04 -7.40
CA GLY A 167 17.58 -21.08 -7.62
C GLY A 167 17.05 -22.52 -7.49
N ALA A 168 15.73 -22.68 -7.43
CA ALA A 168 15.07 -23.99 -7.45
C ALA A 168 14.87 -24.39 -8.93
N ARG A 169 15.70 -25.32 -9.40
CA ARG A 169 15.49 -26.05 -10.67
C ARG A 169 14.76 -27.35 -10.41
#